data_22fe3591ba6c18ccae4e8d6c74531e28
#
_entry.id   22fe3591ba6c18ccae4e8d6c74531e28
#
_cell.length_a   1.000
_cell.length_b   1.000
_cell.length_c   1.000
_cell.angle_alpha   90.00
_cell.angle_beta   90.00
_cell.angle_gamma   90.00
#
_symmetry.space_group_name_H-M   'P 1'
#
loop_
_entity.id
_entity.type
_entity.pdbx_description
1 polymer ?
#
loop_
_entity_poly.entity_id
_entity_poly.type
_entity_poly.pdbx_seq_one_letter_code
_entity_poly.pdbx_strand_id
1 'polypeptide(L)'
;RNSGIRKHSSTDEYNYFRGAAATVEVIPALQLSGFYSHRSIDGVIEGNEITSIYKTGLHRTEKEADKVNAFTLQLMGGNITYEKNNLKVGMTGIYYFFNRSYQPVLRTYAKYNLQGNYFHNVGVDYKYRWNRFTLTGEAAMGKQGYSLLNQLKYNILTGYQLLIVHRYYSHNYWAMFARSFGESSAPQNENGWYLATEASPLAHWKFFASLDLFSFPWWKYRISKPSQGVDGMFQSLYSPKRNLSMYVNYRYKRKERDVAGTDGKVILPTYQHRLRYRLTYSPDHLQLRTTVDYNHFHSQGQEGSQGYQFTQSCSYAFSFPIKISVQGTYFHTDDYDSRIYASEKGLLYTFYTPSFYGQGFRFSACVRYDVNKVFMFLVKFGQTIYEDRENIGSGNDLIQGNKKADLQMQLRIKI
;
A
#
# COMPACT_ATOMS: atom_id res chain seq x y z
N ARG A 1 -12.88 3.77 -8.90
CA ARG A 1 -14.06 3.77 -8.02
C ARG A 1 -14.72 5.13 -8.12
N ASN A 2 -16.01 5.14 -8.27
CA ASN A 2 -16.80 6.36 -8.20
C ASN A 2 -16.95 6.72 -6.71
N SER A 3 -16.23 7.69 -6.23
CA SER A 3 -16.07 7.78 -4.79
C SER A 3 -16.52 9.06 -4.19
N GLY A 4 -17.00 10.08 -4.81
CA GLY A 4 -17.52 11.26 -4.12
C GLY A 4 -17.03 11.42 -2.65
N ILE A 5 -17.72 12.24 -1.89
CA ILE A 5 -17.46 12.40 -0.45
C ILE A 5 -17.94 11.15 0.29
N ARG A 6 -17.09 10.59 1.17
CA ARG A 6 -17.40 9.40 1.95
C ARG A 6 -16.99 9.56 3.41
N LYS A 7 -17.77 8.90 4.27
CA LYS A 7 -17.40 8.72 5.67
C LYS A 7 -16.05 8.00 5.76
N HIS A 8 -15.15 8.52 6.59
CA HIS A 8 -13.90 7.84 6.91
C HIS A 8 -14.19 6.51 7.62
N SER A 9 -13.58 5.43 7.15
CA SER A 9 -13.78 4.07 7.69
C SER A 9 -12.46 3.29 7.83
N SER A 10 -11.34 4.00 7.92
CA SER A 10 -10.00 3.43 8.07
C SER A 10 -9.49 3.65 9.49
N THR A 11 -8.54 2.82 9.91
CA THR A 11 -7.72 3.02 11.12
C THR A 11 -6.48 3.88 10.85
N ASP A 12 -6.40 4.51 9.67
CA ASP A 12 -5.31 5.43 9.34
C ASP A 12 -5.46 6.72 10.17
N GLU A 13 -4.55 6.96 11.08
CA GLU A 13 -4.58 8.09 12.01
C GLU A 13 -4.07 9.39 11.40
N TYR A 14 -3.50 9.34 10.19
CA TYR A 14 -2.98 10.52 9.50
C TYR A 14 -3.82 10.95 8.29
N ASN A 15 -4.23 10.03 7.42
CA ASN A 15 -4.85 10.35 6.13
C ASN A 15 -6.38 10.39 6.23
N TYR A 16 -6.93 11.32 6.98
CA TYR A 16 -8.36 11.60 7.06
C TYR A 16 -8.63 13.10 7.09
N PHE A 17 -9.85 13.48 6.79
CA PHE A 17 -10.36 14.85 6.94
C PHE A 17 -11.36 14.90 8.08
N ARG A 18 -11.37 16.01 8.82
CA ARG A 18 -12.32 16.24 9.91
C ARG A 18 -12.98 17.60 9.72
N GLY A 19 -14.27 17.59 9.41
CA GLY A 19 -15.00 18.81 9.11
C GLY A 19 -16.38 18.52 8.56
N ALA A 20 -16.85 19.37 7.67
CA ALA A 20 -18.14 19.27 7.02
C ALA A 20 -17.99 19.06 5.51
N ALA A 21 -18.94 18.34 4.92
CA ALA A 21 -18.96 18.11 3.49
C ALA A 21 -20.39 17.90 3.01
N ALA A 22 -20.70 18.37 1.80
CA ALA A 22 -22.01 18.22 1.19
C ALA A 22 -21.85 17.89 -0.30
N THR A 23 -22.81 17.13 -0.83
CA THR A 23 -22.98 16.90 -2.26
C THR A 23 -24.42 17.19 -2.62
N VAL A 24 -24.65 17.99 -3.67
CA VAL A 24 -25.95 18.38 -4.18
C VAL A 24 -26.01 18.04 -5.66
N GLU A 25 -27.10 17.42 -6.09
CA GLU A 25 -27.42 17.29 -7.51
C GLU A 25 -28.20 18.55 -7.94
N VAL A 26 -27.54 19.39 -8.74
CA VAL A 26 -28.08 20.70 -9.16
C VAL A 26 -29.13 20.53 -10.27
N ILE A 27 -28.80 19.69 -11.23
CA ILE A 27 -29.69 19.24 -12.32
C ILE A 27 -29.37 17.76 -12.59
N PRO A 28 -30.28 17.00 -13.23
CA PRO A 28 -30.00 15.62 -13.60
C PRO A 28 -28.64 15.48 -14.28
N ALA A 29 -27.80 14.57 -13.78
CA ALA A 29 -26.45 14.30 -14.25
C ALA A 29 -25.35 15.30 -13.79
N LEU A 30 -25.64 16.41 -13.11
CA LEU A 30 -24.66 17.37 -12.63
C LEU A 30 -24.65 17.41 -11.11
N GLN A 31 -23.53 17.00 -10.51
CA GLN A 31 -23.32 17.00 -9.05
C GLN A 31 -22.25 18.03 -8.68
N LEU A 32 -22.53 18.80 -7.64
CA LEU A 32 -21.58 19.67 -6.95
C LEU A 32 -21.29 19.11 -5.58
N SER A 33 -20.02 19.00 -5.25
CA SER A 33 -19.57 18.62 -3.91
C SER A 33 -18.66 19.71 -3.36
N GLY A 34 -18.81 20.02 -2.07
CA GLY A 34 -17.92 20.93 -1.36
C GLY A 34 -17.56 20.36 0.00
N PHE A 35 -16.38 20.68 0.49
CA PHE A 35 -15.94 20.25 1.81
C PHE A 35 -14.96 21.24 2.44
N TYR A 36 -14.96 21.26 3.76
CA TYR A 36 -14.01 21.97 4.60
C TYR A 36 -13.51 21.03 5.70
N SER A 37 -12.22 21.08 5.99
CA SER A 37 -11.59 20.30 7.05
C SER A 37 -10.61 21.12 7.83
N HIS A 38 -10.64 21.00 9.16
CA HIS A 38 -9.68 21.61 10.08
C HIS A 38 -9.19 20.56 11.07
N ARG A 39 -7.88 20.43 11.18
CA ARG A 39 -7.27 19.47 12.13
C ARG A 39 -5.85 19.88 12.51
N SER A 40 -5.41 19.42 13.67
CA SER A 40 -4.00 19.45 14.06
C SER A 40 -3.22 18.30 13.39
N ILE A 41 -1.98 18.54 13.09
CA ILE A 41 -1.05 17.62 12.43
C ILE A 41 0.21 17.51 13.27
N ASP A 42 0.74 16.30 13.36
CA ASP A 42 1.99 16.01 14.03
C ASP A 42 3.18 16.42 13.16
N GLY A 43 4.21 16.96 13.78
CA GLY A 43 5.37 17.44 13.05
C GLY A 43 6.52 17.86 13.94
N VAL A 44 7.60 18.27 13.31
CA VAL A 44 8.74 18.91 13.99
C VAL A 44 8.71 20.39 13.66
N ILE A 45 8.76 21.21 14.71
CA ILE A 45 8.82 22.67 14.63
C ILE A 45 10.22 23.12 15.08
N GLU A 46 10.87 23.94 14.28
CA GLU A 46 12.11 24.63 14.63
C GLU A 46 11.86 26.13 14.50
N GLY A 47 11.96 26.84 15.63
CA GLY A 47 11.54 28.24 15.69
C GLY A 47 10.04 28.39 15.38
N ASN A 48 9.70 29.03 14.26
CA ASN A 48 8.32 29.19 13.81
C ASN A 48 8.00 28.42 12.52
N GLU A 49 8.86 27.49 12.10
CA GLU A 49 8.76 26.77 10.84
C GLU A 49 8.53 25.29 11.06
N ILE A 50 7.76 24.67 10.17
CA ILE A 50 7.55 23.21 10.12
C ILE A 50 8.68 22.61 9.30
N THR A 51 9.58 21.86 9.93
CA THR A 51 10.71 21.22 9.24
C THR A 51 10.38 19.79 8.79
N SER A 52 9.42 19.13 9.45
CA SER A 52 8.98 17.79 9.08
C SER A 52 7.53 17.52 9.45
N ILE A 53 6.83 16.79 8.60
CA ILE A 53 5.46 16.31 8.85
C ILE A 53 5.53 14.85 9.29
N TYR A 54 4.99 14.55 10.47
CA TYR A 54 4.99 13.20 11.03
C TYR A 54 3.71 12.45 10.64
N LYS A 55 3.86 11.35 9.90
CA LYS A 55 2.75 10.66 9.23
C LYS A 55 2.36 9.31 9.83
N THR A 56 3.00 8.89 10.90
CA THR A 56 2.75 7.56 11.48
C THR A 56 1.57 7.53 12.45
N GLY A 57 1.25 8.67 13.09
CA GLY A 57 0.26 8.74 14.17
C GLY A 57 0.66 7.99 15.44
N LEU A 58 1.93 7.60 15.58
CA LEU A 58 2.44 6.85 16.74
C LEU A 58 3.02 7.80 17.77
N HIS A 59 2.64 7.63 19.06
CA HIS A 59 3.05 8.46 20.19
C HIS A 59 3.52 7.58 21.36
N ARG A 60 4.52 6.72 21.10
CA ARG A 60 4.98 5.66 22.04
C ARG A 60 6.18 6.09 22.90
N THR A 61 6.90 7.11 22.45
CA THR A 61 8.11 7.62 23.11
C THR A 61 7.98 9.12 23.35
N GLU A 62 8.77 9.69 24.27
CA GLU A 62 8.81 11.13 24.50
C GLU A 62 9.07 11.92 23.22
N LYS A 63 10.04 11.46 22.39
CA LYS A 63 10.37 12.09 21.10
C LYS A 63 9.22 12.01 20.07
N GLU A 64 8.34 11.04 20.18
CA GLU A 64 7.12 10.96 19.36
C GLU A 64 6.02 11.85 19.96
N ALA A 65 5.90 11.92 21.30
CA ALA A 65 4.96 12.77 22.00
C ALA A 65 5.22 14.26 21.75
N ASP A 66 6.47 14.70 21.67
CA ASP A 66 6.86 16.07 21.36
C ASP A 66 6.38 16.55 19.97
N LYS A 67 6.00 15.64 19.10
CA LYS A 67 5.53 15.94 17.72
C LYS A 67 4.02 16.09 17.62
N VAL A 68 3.29 15.76 18.68
CA VAL A 68 1.82 15.71 18.68
C VAL A 68 1.24 17.12 18.48
N ASN A 69 0.29 17.23 17.53
CA ASN A 69 -0.48 18.46 17.29
C ASN A 69 0.39 19.71 17.08
N ALA A 70 1.54 19.57 16.43
CA ALA A 70 2.54 20.63 16.31
C ALA A 70 2.07 21.84 15.49
N PHE A 71 1.18 21.65 14.53
CA PHE A 71 0.62 22.71 13.69
C PHE A 71 -0.79 22.37 13.21
N THR A 72 -1.49 23.35 12.63
CA THR A 72 -2.83 23.15 12.11
C THR A 72 -2.87 23.16 10.60
N LEU A 73 -3.70 22.27 10.05
CA LEU A 73 -4.05 22.19 8.64
C LEU A 73 -5.51 22.59 8.47
N GLN A 74 -5.75 23.59 7.64
CA GLN A 74 -7.06 23.89 7.09
C GLN A 74 -7.09 23.47 5.62
N LEU A 75 -8.16 22.83 5.19
CA LEU A 75 -8.32 22.34 3.84
C LEU A 75 -9.74 22.55 3.38
N MET A 76 -9.89 23.11 2.19
CA MET A 76 -11.17 23.28 1.52
C MET A 76 -11.06 22.79 0.09
N GLY A 77 -12.16 22.31 -0.44
CA GLY A 77 -12.18 21.86 -1.82
C GLY A 77 -13.59 21.65 -2.35
N GLY A 78 -13.65 21.53 -3.65
CA GLY A 78 -14.87 21.29 -4.37
C GLY A 78 -14.67 20.37 -5.56
N ASN A 79 -15.73 19.75 -5.98
CA ASN A 79 -15.78 18.92 -7.17
C ASN A 79 -17.08 19.20 -7.94
N ILE A 80 -16.96 19.31 -9.24
CA ILE A 80 -18.08 19.35 -10.18
C ILE A 80 -18.01 18.08 -11.01
N THR A 81 -19.05 17.28 -11.02
CA THR A 81 -19.11 16.05 -11.81
C THR A 81 -20.36 16.06 -12.70
N TYR A 82 -20.14 15.87 -13.99
CA TYR A 82 -21.17 15.59 -14.97
C TYR A 82 -21.12 14.13 -15.38
N GLU A 83 -22.20 13.39 -15.20
CA GLU A 83 -22.31 11.97 -15.59
C GLU A 83 -23.60 11.72 -16.35
N LYS A 84 -23.49 11.43 -17.65
CA LYS A 84 -24.63 11.10 -18.51
C LYS A 84 -24.26 9.97 -19.45
N ASN A 85 -25.11 8.94 -19.51
CA ASN A 85 -24.91 7.76 -20.34
C ASN A 85 -23.54 7.09 -20.10
N ASN A 86 -22.69 7.13 -21.11
CA ASN A 86 -21.37 6.49 -21.12
C ASN A 86 -20.23 7.44 -20.74
N LEU A 87 -20.53 8.74 -20.57
CA LEU A 87 -19.54 9.78 -20.27
C LEU A 87 -19.69 10.28 -18.83
N LYS A 88 -18.57 10.34 -18.14
CA LYS A 88 -18.39 11.07 -16.90
C LYS A 88 -17.20 11.99 -17.03
N VAL A 89 -17.35 13.25 -16.65
CA VAL A 89 -16.27 14.23 -16.55
C VAL A 89 -16.40 14.92 -15.21
N GLY A 90 -15.27 15.10 -14.54
CA GLY A 90 -15.18 15.77 -13.26
C GLY A 90 -14.08 16.82 -13.23
N MET A 91 -14.25 17.85 -12.43
CA MET A 91 -13.22 18.82 -12.10
C MET A 91 -13.16 18.96 -10.59
N THR A 92 -11.97 18.84 -10.02
CA THR A 92 -11.74 18.95 -8.57
C THR A 92 -10.72 20.04 -8.29
N GLY A 93 -11.02 20.90 -7.33
CA GLY A 93 -10.10 21.89 -6.79
C GLY A 93 -9.93 21.71 -5.29
N ILE A 94 -8.69 21.78 -4.81
CA ILE A 94 -8.34 21.67 -3.40
C ILE A 94 -7.37 22.80 -3.06
N TYR A 95 -7.65 23.50 -1.96
CA TYR A 95 -6.76 24.47 -1.36
C TYR A 95 -6.51 24.09 0.09
N TYR A 96 -5.26 24.13 0.53
CA TYR A 96 -4.90 23.83 1.91
C TYR A 96 -3.81 24.77 2.44
N PHE A 97 -3.92 25.05 3.73
CA PHE A 97 -3.14 26.06 4.43
C PHE A 97 -2.63 25.50 5.75
N PHE A 98 -1.35 25.79 6.04
CA PHE A 98 -0.73 25.53 7.33
C PHE A 98 -0.62 26.86 8.10
N ASN A 99 -0.87 26.83 9.41
CA ASN A 99 -0.72 28.02 10.26
C ASN A 99 0.74 28.44 10.47
N ARG A 100 1.71 27.64 10.02
CA ARG A 100 3.15 27.91 10.02
C ARG A 100 3.73 27.58 8.66
N SER A 101 4.85 28.21 8.30
CA SER A 101 5.54 27.92 7.04
C SER A 101 6.18 26.53 7.07
N TYR A 102 5.95 25.72 6.04
CA TYR A 102 6.61 24.44 5.85
C TYR A 102 7.94 24.67 5.14
N GLN A 103 9.05 24.39 5.83
CA GLN A 103 10.42 24.58 5.37
C GLN A 103 11.22 23.28 5.61
N PRO A 104 10.96 22.22 4.81
CA PRO A 104 11.71 20.98 4.96
C PRO A 104 13.15 21.15 4.52
N VAL A 105 14.05 20.34 5.09
CA VAL A 105 15.44 20.28 4.62
C VAL A 105 15.46 19.75 3.20
N LEU A 106 15.89 20.60 2.25
CA LEU A 106 15.96 20.27 0.83
C LEU A 106 17.26 19.50 0.52
N ARG A 107 17.22 18.19 0.63
CA ARG A 107 18.28 17.32 0.10
C ARG A 107 18.13 17.20 -1.42
N THR A 108 19.17 16.83 -2.14
CA THR A 108 19.14 16.75 -3.61
C THR A 108 17.94 15.98 -4.16
N TYR A 109 17.60 14.83 -3.58
CA TYR A 109 16.43 14.04 -4.00
C TYR A 109 15.09 14.69 -3.64
N ALA A 110 15.07 15.61 -2.67
CA ALA A 110 13.89 16.32 -2.19
C ALA A 110 13.90 17.81 -2.60
N LYS A 111 14.78 18.20 -3.52
CA LYS A 111 14.97 19.60 -3.98
C LYS A 111 13.68 20.28 -4.40
N TYR A 112 12.75 19.54 -4.95
CA TYR A 112 11.48 20.03 -5.46
C TYR A 112 10.31 19.86 -4.49
N ASN A 113 10.57 19.53 -3.23
CA ASN A 113 9.54 19.56 -2.21
C ASN A 113 9.01 20.99 -2.04
N LEU A 114 7.70 21.10 -1.88
CA LEU A 114 7.08 22.42 -1.70
C LEU A 114 7.49 23.04 -0.36
N GLN A 115 7.61 24.36 -0.40
CA GLN A 115 7.81 25.22 0.77
C GLN A 115 6.71 26.27 0.84
N GLY A 116 6.48 26.78 2.05
CA GLY A 116 5.49 27.82 2.33
C GLY A 116 4.32 27.28 3.16
N ASN A 117 3.27 28.07 3.25
CA ASN A 117 2.13 27.79 4.12
C ASN A 117 0.81 27.55 3.38
N TYR A 118 0.72 27.80 2.08
CA TYR A 118 -0.48 27.56 1.28
C TYR A 118 -0.17 26.79 0.00
N PHE A 119 -1.05 25.89 -0.35
CA PHE A 119 -0.91 24.96 -1.46
C PHE A 119 -2.26 24.72 -2.12
N HIS A 120 -2.23 24.34 -3.37
CA HIS A 120 -3.42 24.00 -4.13
C HIS A 120 -3.15 22.88 -5.12
N ASN A 121 -4.20 22.17 -5.46
CA ASN A 121 -4.22 21.22 -6.56
C ASN A 121 -5.54 21.37 -7.31
N VAL A 122 -5.49 21.35 -8.62
CA VAL A 122 -6.65 21.32 -9.51
C VAL A 122 -6.48 20.16 -10.47
N GLY A 123 -7.54 19.42 -10.70
CA GLY A 123 -7.53 18.27 -11.60
C GLY A 123 -8.83 18.11 -12.36
N VAL A 124 -8.73 17.50 -13.52
CA VAL A 124 -9.86 17.08 -14.34
C VAL A 124 -9.78 15.58 -14.52
N ASP A 125 -10.87 14.89 -14.29
CA ASP A 125 -11.01 13.46 -14.48
C ASP A 125 -12.09 13.15 -15.51
N TYR A 126 -11.92 12.02 -16.18
CA TYR A 126 -12.87 11.56 -17.17
C TYR A 126 -13.01 10.05 -17.18
N LYS A 127 -14.18 9.57 -17.60
CA LYS A 127 -14.47 8.18 -17.89
C LYS A 127 -15.42 8.11 -19.07
N TYR A 128 -15.01 7.35 -20.07
CA TYR A 128 -15.82 7.08 -21.23
C TYR A 128 -15.91 5.59 -21.51
N ARG A 129 -17.14 5.09 -21.72
CA ARG A 129 -17.41 3.68 -22.05
C ARG A 129 -17.90 3.61 -23.50
N TRP A 130 -17.22 2.80 -24.28
CA TRP A 130 -17.64 2.54 -25.65
C TRP A 130 -17.52 1.05 -25.95
N ASN A 131 -18.67 0.39 -26.11
CA ASN A 131 -18.73 -1.05 -26.29
C ASN A 131 -17.91 -1.81 -25.24
N ARG A 132 -16.85 -2.49 -25.66
CA ARG A 132 -15.93 -3.28 -24.83
C ARG A 132 -14.79 -2.46 -24.24
N PHE A 133 -14.67 -1.19 -24.61
CA PHE A 133 -13.63 -0.30 -24.12
C PHE A 133 -14.13 0.57 -22.97
N THR A 134 -13.25 0.80 -22.02
CA THR A 134 -13.44 1.82 -21.00
C THR A 134 -12.16 2.63 -20.91
N LEU A 135 -12.24 3.91 -21.25
CA LEU A 135 -11.17 4.87 -21.08
C LEU A 135 -11.43 5.67 -19.80
N THR A 136 -10.43 5.78 -18.95
CA THR A 136 -10.46 6.63 -17.75
C THR A 136 -9.15 7.38 -17.64
N GLY A 137 -9.20 8.59 -17.11
CA GLY A 137 -7.97 9.34 -16.86
C GLY A 137 -8.18 10.49 -15.91
N GLU A 138 -7.06 11.05 -15.52
CA GLU A 138 -6.97 12.23 -14.66
C GLU A 138 -5.74 13.04 -15.08
N ALA A 139 -5.92 14.34 -15.21
CA ALA A 139 -4.86 15.31 -15.35
C ALA A 139 -4.95 16.29 -14.19
N ALA A 140 -3.89 16.51 -13.47
CA ALA A 140 -3.87 17.42 -12.33
C ALA A 140 -2.62 18.28 -12.31
N MET A 141 -2.77 19.49 -11.80
CA MET A 141 -1.68 20.44 -11.57
C MET A 141 -1.69 20.92 -10.11
N GLY A 142 -0.52 21.23 -9.60
CA GLY A 142 -0.35 21.83 -8.28
C GLY A 142 0.29 23.21 -8.38
N LYS A 143 0.75 23.73 -7.25
CA LYS A 143 1.53 24.97 -7.18
C LYS A 143 2.75 24.92 -8.12
N GLN A 144 3.32 23.74 -8.28
CA GLN A 144 4.40 23.45 -9.23
C GLN A 144 4.15 22.08 -9.83
N GLY A 145 4.36 21.96 -11.14
CA GLY A 145 4.28 20.69 -11.82
C GLY A 145 2.86 20.15 -12.06
N TYR A 146 2.82 19.01 -12.74
CA TYR A 146 1.58 18.36 -13.16
C TYR A 146 1.69 16.83 -13.12
N SER A 147 0.56 16.18 -13.13
CA SER A 147 0.43 14.73 -13.18
C SER A 147 -0.61 14.31 -14.21
N LEU A 148 -0.36 13.18 -14.85
CA LEU A 148 -1.25 12.55 -15.80
C LEU A 148 -1.36 11.06 -15.48
N LEU A 149 -2.58 10.54 -15.43
CA LEU A 149 -2.86 9.12 -15.30
C LEU A 149 -3.95 8.75 -16.29
N ASN A 150 -3.65 7.86 -17.22
CA ASN A 150 -4.60 7.40 -18.23
C ASN A 150 -4.69 5.88 -18.22
N GLN A 151 -5.88 5.34 -18.37
CA GLN A 151 -6.13 3.92 -18.37
C GLN A 151 -7.09 3.55 -19.48
N LEU A 152 -6.71 2.55 -20.27
CA LEU A 152 -7.57 1.90 -21.25
C LEU A 152 -7.81 0.45 -20.81
N LYS A 153 -9.07 0.11 -20.58
CA LYS A 153 -9.50 -1.26 -20.32
C LYS A 153 -10.27 -1.78 -21.54
N TYR A 154 -9.88 -2.95 -22.03
CA TYR A 154 -10.55 -3.66 -23.10
C TYR A 154 -11.04 -5.03 -22.63
N ASN A 155 -12.35 -5.24 -22.65
CA ASN A 155 -12.98 -6.54 -22.36
C ASN A 155 -13.11 -7.29 -23.68
N ILE A 156 -12.15 -8.17 -23.99
CA ILE A 156 -12.08 -8.91 -25.28
C ILE A 156 -13.31 -9.81 -25.41
N LEU A 157 -13.56 -10.60 -24.38
CA LEU A 157 -14.74 -11.45 -24.20
C LEU A 157 -14.89 -11.81 -22.72
N THR A 158 -15.91 -12.56 -22.36
CA THR A 158 -16.11 -13.01 -20.97
C THR A 158 -14.89 -13.81 -20.50
N GLY A 159 -14.28 -13.38 -19.39
CA GLY A 159 -13.07 -13.99 -18.83
C GLY A 159 -11.75 -13.54 -19.46
N TYR A 160 -11.75 -12.56 -20.41
CA TYR A 160 -10.53 -12.04 -21.02
C TYR A 160 -10.53 -10.53 -21.02
N GLN A 161 -9.57 -9.94 -20.35
CA GLN A 161 -9.44 -8.49 -20.19
C GLN A 161 -7.99 -8.05 -20.45
N LEU A 162 -7.84 -6.89 -21.08
CA LEU A 162 -6.58 -6.20 -21.24
C LEU A 162 -6.69 -4.83 -20.57
N LEU A 163 -5.64 -4.43 -19.87
CA LEU A 163 -5.51 -3.15 -19.21
C LEU A 163 -4.19 -2.52 -19.60
N ILE A 164 -4.23 -1.26 -20.03
CA ILE A 164 -3.07 -0.42 -20.30
C ILE A 164 -3.20 0.82 -19.42
N VAL A 165 -2.17 1.14 -18.66
CA VAL A 165 -2.10 2.35 -17.84
C VAL A 165 -0.83 3.11 -18.20
N HIS A 166 -0.97 4.38 -18.50
CA HIS A 166 0.14 5.33 -18.63
C HIS A 166 0.07 6.31 -17.45
N ARG A 167 1.21 6.56 -16.81
CA ARG A 167 1.35 7.56 -15.76
C ARG A 167 2.55 8.45 -16.00
N TYR A 168 2.37 9.73 -15.77
CA TYR A 168 3.43 10.71 -15.75
C TYR A 168 3.23 11.66 -14.57
N TYR A 169 4.20 11.72 -13.68
CA TYR A 169 4.21 12.62 -12.53
C TYR A 169 5.48 13.43 -12.57
N SER A 170 5.38 14.73 -12.84
CA SER A 170 6.56 15.59 -12.90
C SER A 170 7.31 15.59 -11.57
N HIS A 171 8.61 15.81 -11.61
CA HIS A 171 9.47 15.75 -10.42
C HIS A 171 9.14 16.85 -9.40
N ASN A 172 8.50 17.93 -9.81
CA ASN A 172 8.06 19.04 -8.98
C ASN A 172 6.55 19.04 -8.68
N TYR A 173 5.79 18.02 -9.12
CA TYR A 173 4.39 17.88 -8.74
C TYR A 173 4.28 17.46 -7.28
N TRP A 174 3.41 18.15 -6.53
CA TRP A 174 3.13 17.84 -5.14
C TRP A 174 1.62 17.81 -4.91
N ALA A 175 1.15 16.73 -4.32
CA ALA A 175 -0.22 16.58 -3.86
C ALA A 175 -0.22 15.77 -2.55
N MET A 176 -0.33 16.45 -1.42
CA MET A 176 -0.13 15.88 -0.08
C MET A 176 -1.04 14.70 0.23
N PHE A 177 -2.27 14.74 -0.28
CA PHE A 177 -3.30 13.74 0.00
C PHE A 177 -3.59 12.83 -1.20
N ALA A 178 -2.91 13.03 -2.33
CA ALA A 178 -3.12 12.18 -3.49
C ALA A 178 -2.45 10.81 -3.28
N ARG A 179 -3.18 9.76 -3.66
CA ARG A 179 -2.67 8.40 -3.79
C ARG A 179 -2.98 7.93 -5.20
N SER A 180 -1.98 7.84 -6.02
CA SER A 180 -2.10 7.44 -7.40
C SER A 180 -1.42 6.11 -7.66
N PHE A 181 -1.73 5.47 -8.78
CA PHE A 181 -1.07 4.25 -9.23
C PHE A 181 0.39 4.56 -9.59
N GLY A 182 1.34 3.89 -8.97
CA GLY A 182 2.77 4.09 -9.22
C GLY A 182 3.66 3.18 -8.37
N GLU A 183 4.93 3.22 -8.66
CA GLU A 183 5.97 2.53 -7.90
C GLU A 183 6.31 3.30 -6.61
N SER A 184 6.15 4.61 -6.61
CA SER A 184 6.35 5.49 -5.46
C SER A 184 5.07 5.65 -4.66
N SER A 185 5.20 5.94 -3.36
CA SER A 185 4.05 6.21 -2.48
C SER A 185 3.37 7.54 -2.76
N ALA A 186 4.10 8.51 -3.33
CA ALA A 186 3.59 9.81 -3.76
C ALA A 186 3.59 9.89 -5.29
N PRO A 187 2.61 10.56 -5.91
CA PRO A 187 2.57 10.78 -7.36
C PRO A 187 3.54 11.90 -7.77
N GLN A 188 4.82 11.64 -7.68
CA GLN A 188 5.89 12.59 -7.97
C GLN A 188 7.08 11.87 -8.59
N ASN A 189 7.74 12.53 -9.58
CA ASN A 189 8.98 12.06 -10.17
C ASN A 189 8.88 10.64 -10.74
N GLU A 190 7.85 10.37 -11.55
CA GLU A 190 7.67 9.02 -12.12
C GLU A 190 7.01 9.09 -13.50
N ASN A 191 7.55 8.33 -14.43
CA ASN A 191 6.94 8.06 -15.73
C ASN A 191 6.89 6.55 -15.96
N GLY A 192 5.74 6.01 -16.35
CA GLY A 192 5.63 4.56 -16.50
C GLY A 192 4.43 4.09 -17.31
N TRP A 193 4.59 2.87 -17.82
CA TRP A 193 3.59 2.11 -18.54
C TRP A 193 3.34 0.79 -17.83
N TYR A 194 2.08 0.52 -17.56
CA TYR A 194 1.64 -0.75 -16.97
C TYR A 194 0.70 -1.46 -17.94
N LEU A 195 1.04 -2.69 -18.25
CA LEU A 195 0.24 -3.60 -19.06
C LEU A 195 -0.22 -4.74 -18.18
N ALA A 196 -1.50 -5.12 -18.24
CA ALA A 196 -1.99 -6.29 -17.52
C ALA A 196 -3.06 -7.02 -18.34
N THR A 197 -3.09 -8.34 -18.19
CA THR A 197 -4.12 -9.18 -18.78
C THR A 197 -4.64 -10.19 -17.77
N GLU A 198 -5.93 -10.44 -17.82
CA GLU A 198 -6.58 -11.55 -17.13
C GLU A 198 -7.21 -12.46 -18.17
N ALA A 199 -7.00 -13.77 -18.05
CA ALA A 199 -7.52 -14.76 -18.98
C ALA A 199 -7.99 -16.01 -18.23
N SER A 200 -9.12 -16.58 -18.69
CA SER A 200 -9.67 -17.87 -18.22
C SER A 200 -9.85 -18.83 -19.41
N PRO A 201 -8.75 -19.29 -20.05
CA PRO A 201 -8.80 -20.10 -21.27
C PRO A 201 -9.30 -21.53 -21.05
N LEU A 202 -9.19 -22.03 -19.84
CA LEU A 202 -9.54 -23.39 -19.45
C LEU A 202 -10.50 -23.38 -18.27
N ALA A 203 -11.35 -24.38 -18.17
CA ALA A 203 -12.23 -24.59 -17.03
C ALA A 203 -11.41 -24.64 -15.74
N HIS A 204 -11.87 -23.94 -14.72
CA HIS A 204 -11.24 -23.88 -13.39
C HIS A 204 -9.89 -23.14 -13.31
N TRP A 205 -9.37 -22.59 -14.43
CA TRP A 205 -8.13 -21.83 -14.46
C TRP A 205 -8.40 -20.34 -14.64
N LYS A 206 -7.67 -19.53 -13.85
CA LYS A 206 -7.52 -18.09 -14.06
C LYS A 206 -6.04 -17.74 -14.11
N PHE A 207 -5.67 -17.00 -15.14
CA PHE A 207 -4.32 -16.46 -15.30
C PHE A 207 -4.36 -14.94 -15.23
N PHE A 208 -3.35 -14.39 -14.62
CA PHE A 208 -3.11 -12.97 -14.62
C PHE A 208 -1.62 -12.73 -14.93
N ALA A 209 -1.34 -11.82 -15.84
CA ALA A 209 0.02 -11.37 -16.12
C ALA A 209 0.06 -9.85 -16.14
N SER A 210 1.15 -9.27 -15.66
CA SER A 210 1.38 -7.84 -15.75
C SER A 210 2.85 -7.50 -15.93
N LEU A 211 3.10 -6.36 -16.58
CA LEU A 211 4.40 -5.77 -16.80
C LEU A 211 4.31 -4.27 -16.51
N ASP A 212 5.11 -3.78 -15.59
CA ASP A 212 5.26 -2.37 -15.25
C ASP A 212 6.66 -1.90 -15.63
N LEU A 213 6.74 -0.94 -16.54
CA LEU A 213 7.96 -0.27 -16.97
C LEU A 213 7.92 1.14 -16.41
N PHE A 214 8.91 1.53 -15.62
CA PHE A 214 8.92 2.83 -14.99
C PHE A 214 10.32 3.45 -14.94
N SER A 215 10.32 4.77 -14.90
CA SER A 215 11.53 5.58 -14.78
C SER A 215 11.32 6.74 -13.83
N PHE A 216 12.38 7.19 -13.22
CA PHE A 216 12.44 8.34 -12.33
C PHE A 216 13.39 9.38 -12.94
N PRO A 217 12.88 10.43 -13.57
CA PRO A 217 13.68 11.47 -14.20
C PRO A 217 14.59 12.25 -13.25
N TRP A 218 14.25 12.30 -11.96
CA TRP A 218 15.03 12.96 -10.90
C TRP A 218 15.51 11.94 -9.87
N TRP A 219 16.46 12.35 -9.04
CA TRP A 219 17.02 11.57 -7.93
C TRP A 219 15.94 11.11 -6.96
N LYS A 220 16.18 9.99 -6.30
CA LYS A 220 15.34 9.45 -5.22
C LYS A 220 16.18 9.20 -3.96
N TYR A 221 15.53 8.96 -2.86
CA TYR A 221 16.21 8.51 -1.65
C TYR A 221 17.04 7.25 -1.94
N ARG A 222 18.35 7.30 -1.66
CA ARG A 222 19.33 6.26 -1.98
C ARG A 222 19.54 5.96 -3.47
N ILE A 223 19.22 6.91 -4.35
CA ILE A 223 19.45 6.80 -5.80
C ILE A 223 19.90 8.17 -6.28
N SER A 224 21.20 8.32 -6.55
CA SER A 224 21.87 9.58 -6.82
C SER A 224 21.97 9.96 -8.31
N LYS A 225 21.10 9.40 -9.15
CA LYS A 225 20.94 9.72 -10.58
C LYS A 225 19.51 9.39 -11.03
N PRO A 226 19.04 9.85 -12.21
CA PRO A 226 17.88 9.28 -12.86
C PRO A 226 17.98 7.77 -12.96
N SER A 227 16.87 7.07 -12.74
CA SER A 227 16.87 5.62 -12.65
C SER A 227 15.62 5.01 -13.28
N GLN A 228 15.65 3.72 -13.56
CA GLN A 228 14.56 2.99 -14.17
C GLN A 228 14.37 1.61 -13.56
N GLY A 229 13.22 1.01 -13.81
CA GLY A 229 12.92 -0.32 -13.33
C GLY A 229 11.85 -1.03 -14.13
N VAL A 230 11.76 -2.32 -13.85
CA VAL A 230 10.76 -3.23 -14.44
C VAL A 230 10.19 -4.08 -13.32
N ASP A 231 8.88 -4.29 -13.31
CA ASP A 231 8.17 -5.16 -12.38
C ASP A 231 7.22 -6.07 -13.18
N GLY A 232 7.56 -7.33 -13.33
CA GLY A 232 6.77 -8.33 -14.01
C GLY A 232 6.12 -9.27 -13.01
N MET A 233 4.85 -9.63 -13.23
CA MET A 233 4.12 -10.57 -12.39
C MET A 233 3.31 -11.54 -13.22
N PHE A 234 3.33 -12.81 -12.84
CA PHE A 234 2.47 -13.85 -13.37
C PHE A 234 1.78 -14.60 -12.24
N GLN A 235 0.48 -14.79 -12.38
CA GLN A 235 -0.34 -15.53 -11.42
C GLN A 235 -1.16 -16.59 -12.13
N SER A 236 -1.28 -17.74 -11.50
CA SER A 236 -2.14 -18.83 -11.91
C SER A 236 -2.98 -19.29 -10.72
N LEU A 237 -4.28 -19.33 -10.90
CA LEU A 237 -5.23 -19.89 -9.94
C LEU A 237 -5.97 -21.05 -10.59
N TYR A 238 -5.81 -22.23 -10.01
CA TYR A 238 -6.54 -23.44 -10.37
C TYR A 238 -7.52 -23.83 -9.27
N SER A 239 -8.80 -23.92 -9.59
CA SER A 239 -9.88 -24.22 -8.63
C SER A 239 -10.75 -25.38 -9.17
N PRO A 240 -10.26 -26.66 -9.11
CA PRO A 240 -10.99 -27.81 -9.65
C PRO A 240 -12.32 -28.07 -8.95
N LYS A 241 -12.42 -27.68 -7.68
CA LYS A 241 -13.62 -27.79 -6.84
C LYS A 241 -13.80 -26.51 -6.04
N ARG A 242 -15.03 -26.24 -5.56
CA ARG A 242 -15.34 -25.05 -4.74
C ARG A 242 -14.52 -24.97 -3.45
N ASN A 243 -14.12 -26.11 -2.91
CA ASN A 243 -13.39 -26.22 -1.65
C ASN A 243 -11.88 -26.43 -1.83
N LEU A 244 -11.36 -26.49 -3.07
CA LEU A 244 -9.94 -26.71 -3.36
C LEU A 244 -9.44 -25.67 -4.35
N SER A 245 -8.37 -24.95 -3.97
CA SER A 245 -7.69 -24.02 -4.85
C SER A 245 -6.18 -24.08 -4.70
N MET A 246 -5.48 -23.99 -5.83
CA MET A 246 -4.03 -23.91 -5.94
C MET A 246 -3.68 -22.58 -6.60
N TYR A 247 -2.76 -21.86 -6.02
CA TYR A 247 -2.33 -20.55 -6.49
C TYR A 247 -0.82 -20.50 -6.59
N VAL A 248 -0.34 -20.06 -7.74
CA VAL A 248 1.07 -19.77 -8.00
C VAL A 248 1.19 -18.29 -8.33
N ASN A 249 2.16 -17.62 -7.76
CA ASN A 249 2.53 -16.24 -8.09
C ASN A 249 4.04 -16.18 -8.27
N TYR A 250 4.47 -15.71 -9.42
CA TYR A 250 5.85 -15.35 -9.69
C TYR A 250 5.94 -13.86 -9.97
N ARG A 251 6.90 -13.18 -9.33
CA ARG A 251 7.19 -11.77 -9.55
C ARG A 251 8.67 -11.57 -9.77
N TYR A 252 9.01 -10.91 -10.84
CA TYR A 252 10.34 -10.41 -11.16
C TYR A 252 10.36 -8.90 -11.01
N LYS A 253 11.38 -8.38 -10.33
CA LYS A 253 11.56 -6.95 -10.16
C LYS A 253 13.02 -6.56 -10.34
N ARG A 254 13.27 -5.65 -11.30
CA ARG A 254 14.56 -4.99 -11.50
C ARG A 254 14.42 -3.54 -11.12
N LYS A 255 15.33 -3.05 -10.29
CA LYS A 255 15.47 -1.63 -9.92
C LYS A 255 16.94 -1.26 -9.85
N GLU A 256 17.22 0.01 -9.81
CA GLU A 256 18.55 0.56 -9.58
C GLU A 256 18.66 1.14 -8.17
N ARG A 257 19.80 0.98 -7.53
CA ARG A 257 20.11 1.58 -6.23
C ARG A 257 21.58 2.00 -6.15
N ASP A 258 21.89 2.97 -5.28
CA ASP A 258 23.25 3.33 -4.93
C ASP A 258 23.92 2.19 -4.14
N VAL A 259 25.12 1.84 -4.54
CA VAL A 259 26.05 0.93 -3.84
C VAL A 259 27.36 1.68 -3.59
N ALA A 260 28.02 1.38 -2.48
CA ALA A 260 29.35 1.92 -2.22
C ALA A 260 30.34 1.38 -3.25
N GLY A 261 31.04 2.28 -3.94
CA GLY A 261 32.15 1.97 -4.86
C GLY A 261 33.46 2.52 -4.34
N THR A 262 34.58 2.22 -5.01
CA THR A 262 35.92 2.69 -4.64
C THR A 262 36.05 4.22 -4.62
N ASP A 263 35.42 4.89 -5.58
CA ASP A 263 35.48 6.35 -5.75
C ASP A 263 34.15 7.06 -5.43
N GLY A 264 33.31 6.48 -4.57
CA GLY A 264 32.03 7.01 -4.19
C GLY A 264 30.86 6.08 -4.49
N LYS A 265 29.66 6.65 -4.67
CA LYS A 265 28.45 5.86 -4.94
C LYS A 265 28.32 5.53 -6.42
N VAL A 266 28.10 4.26 -6.72
CA VAL A 266 27.81 3.75 -8.06
C VAL A 266 26.35 3.25 -8.09
N ILE A 267 25.62 3.55 -9.15
CA ILE A 267 24.29 2.98 -9.35
C ILE A 267 24.43 1.62 -10.00
N LEU A 268 23.90 0.59 -9.34
CA LEU A 268 23.86 -0.77 -9.85
C LEU A 268 22.43 -1.30 -9.91
N PRO A 269 22.10 -2.12 -10.92
CA PRO A 269 20.83 -2.81 -10.96
C PRO A 269 20.77 -3.89 -9.87
N THR A 270 19.60 -3.97 -9.26
CA THR A 270 19.21 -5.03 -8.33
C THR A 270 18.08 -5.84 -8.94
N TYR A 271 18.09 -7.12 -8.68
CA TYR A 271 17.15 -8.08 -9.22
C TYR A 271 16.51 -8.85 -8.08
N GLN A 272 15.21 -9.02 -8.15
CA GLN A 272 14.45 -9.77 -7.16
C GLN A 272 13.47 -10.73 -7.84
N HIS A 273 13.54 -11.99 -7.48
CA HIS A 273 12.64 -13.05 -7.91
C HIS A 273 11.86 -13.53 -6.70
N ARG A 274 10.55 -13.49 -6.77
CA ARG A 274 9.66 -14.00 -5.73
C ARG A 274 8.74 -15.05 -6.30
N LEU A 275 8.70 -16.21 -5.66
CA LEU A 275 7.78 -17.27 -6.00
C LEU A 275 6.93 -17.60 -4.77
N ARG A 276 5.62 -17.67 -4.96
CA ARG A 276 4.67 -18.13 -3.94
C ARG A 276 3.82 -19.24 -4.49
N TYR A 277 3.77 -20.33 -3.78
CA TYR A 277 2.78 -21.39 -3.96
C TYR A 277 1.82 -21.40 -2.78
N ARG A 278 0.52 -21.56 -3.04
CA ARG A 278 -0.49 -21.67 -2.00
C ARG A 278 -1.51 -22.74 -2.36
N LEU A 279 -1.69 -23.70 -1.47
CA LEU A 279 -2.77 -24.69 -1.52
C LEU A 279 -3.80 -24.31 -0.45
N THR A 280 -5.07 -24.22 -0.83
CA THR A 280 -6.18 -23.98 0.12
C THR A 280 -7.21 -25.08 -0.06
N TYR A 281 -7.54 -25.76 1.04
CA TYR A 281 -8.60 -26.74 1.12
C TYR A 281 -9.60 -26.31 2.19
N SER A 282 -10.86 -26.12 1.82
CA SER A 282 -11.89 -25.51 2.67
C SER A 282 -13.19 -26.31 2.65
N PRO A 283 -13.23 -27.55 3.21
CA PRO A 283 -14.46 -28.29 3.38
C PRO A 283 -15.25 -27.67 4.54
N ASP A 284 -16.55 -27.41 4.33
CA ASP A 284 -17.53 -26.92 5.31
C ASP A 284 -16.95 -25.89 6.33
N HIS A 285 -16.72 -26.34 7.55
CA HIS A 285 -16.27 -25.49 8.68
C HIS A 285 -14.75 -25.38 8.81
N LEU A 286 -13.99 -26.21 8.07
CA LEU A 286 -12.53 -26.27 8.14
C LEU A 286 -11.90 -25.53 6.97
N GLN A 287 -10.83 -24.79 7.21
CA GLN A 287 -9.94 -24.25 6.17
C GLN A 287 -8.50 -24.60 6.50
N LEU A 288 -7.88 -25.38 5.65
CA LEU A 288 -6.45 -25.65 5.66
C LEU A 288 -5.76 -24.86 4.56
N ARG A 289 -4.63 -24.25 4.87
CA ARG A 289 -3.85 -23.50 3.89
C ARG A 289 -2.37 -23.73 4.12
N THR A 290 -1.73 -24.24 3.08
CA THR A 290 -0.27 -24.38 2.98
C THR A 290 0.25 -23.27 2.08
N THR A 291 1.29 -22.56 2.48
CA THR A 291 1.95 -21.54 1.67
C THR A 291 3.46 -21.77 1.71
N VAL A 292 4.08 -21.75 0.55
CA VAL A 292 5.54 -21.79 0.38
C VAL A 292 5.94 -20.53 -0.37
N ASP A 293 6.88 -19.79 0.19
CA ASP A 293 7.46 -18.60 -0.43
C ASP A 293 8.96 -18.79 -0.62
N TYR A 294 9.45 -18.30 -1.75
CA TYR A 294 10.86 -18.18 -2.05
C TYR A 294 11.16 -16.77 -2.56
N ASN A 295 12.21 -16.16 -2.07
CA ASN A 295 12.70 -14.85 -2.47
C ASN A 295 14.20 -14.95 -2.76
N HIS A 296 14.62 -14.59 -3.97
CA HIS A 296 16.00 -14.45 -4.34
C HIS A 296 16.27 -12.99 -4.73
N PHE A 297 17.25 -12.39 -4.09
CA PHE A 297 17.69 -11.03 -4.33
C PHE A 297 19.17 -11.03 -4.68
N HIS A 298 19.57 -10.28 -5.70
CA HIS A 298 20.97 -10.00 -5.97
C HIS A 298 21.16 -8.60 -6.54
N SER A 299 22.34 -8.03 -6.29
CA SER A 299 22.81 -6.80 -6.89
C SER A 299 23.98 -7.15 -7.82
N GLN A 300 24.11 -6.44 -8.93
CA GLN A 300 25.20 -6.69 -9.86
C GLN A 300 26.57 -6.60 -9.14
N GLY A 301 27.40 -7.62 -9.30
CA GLY A 301 28.72 -7.70 -8.68
C GLY A 301 28.72 -8.05 -7.18
N GLN A 302 27.57 -8.43 -6.59
CA GLN A 302 27.45 -8.91 -5.21
C GLN A 302 26.91 -10.35 -5.19
N GLU A 303 27.21 -11.08 -4.13
CA GLU A 303 26.61 -12.40 -3.91
C GLU A 303 25.08 -12.28 -3.76
N GLY A 304 24.40 -13.32 -4.24
CA GLY A 304 22.94 -13.39 -4.14
C GLY A 304 22.50 -13.75 -2.72
N SER A 305 21.37 -13.21 -2.30
CA SER A 305 20.72 -13.50 -1.02
C SER A 305 19.41 -14.23 -1.25
N GLN A 306 19.16 -15.28 -0.48
CA GLN A 306 17.99 -16.13 -0.61
C GLN A 306 17.18 -16.14 0.67
N GLY A 307 15.88 -16.31 0.51
CA GLY A 307 14.98 -16.51 1.63
C GLY A 307 13.84 -17.45 1.26
N TYR A 308 13.42 -18.29 2.19
CA TYR A 308 12.27 -19.17 2.03
C TYR A 308 11.46 -19.27 3.30
N GLN A 309 10.17 -19.52 3.15
CA GLN A 309 9.29 -19.82 4.27
C GLN A 309 8.30 -20.92 3.90
N PHE A 310 7.95 -21.69 4.92
CA PHE A 310 6.85 -22.64 4.89
C PHE A 310 5.82 -22.21 5.95
N THR A 311 4.56 -22.05 5.53
CA THR A 311 3.47 -21.65 6.42
C THR A 311 2.33 -22.64 6.33
N GLN A 312 1.92 -23.20 7.45
CA GLN A 312 0.72 -24.00 7.59
C GLN A 312 -0.29 -23.27 8.46
N SER A 313 -1.50 -23.06 7.97
CA SER A 313 -2.60 -22.50 8.74
C SER A 313 -3.83 -23.39 8.74
N CYS A 314 -4.51 -23.43 9.87
CA CYS A 314 -5.76 -24.12 10.07
C CYS A 314 -6.77 -23.14 10.67
N SER A 315 -7.98 -23.07 10.12
CA SER A 315 -9.08 -22.30 10.69
C SER A 315 -10.31 -23.18 10.79
N TYR A 316 -10.94 -23.20 11.94
CA TYR A 316 -12.15 -23.98 12.18
C TYR A 316 -13.26 -23.08 12.71
N ALA A 317 -14.44 -23.15 12.10
CA ALA A 317 -15.65 -22.45 12.55
C ALA A 317 -16.56 -23.48 13.22
N PHE A 318 -16.78 -23.32 14.52
CA PHE A 318 -17.63 -24.22 15.29
C PHE A 318 -19.11 -24.01 14.96
N SER A 319 -19.97 -24.96 15.34
CA SER A 319 -21.43 -24.81 15.25
C SER A 319 -21.97 -23.70 16.18
N PHE A 320 -21.28 -23.39 17.25
CA PHE A 320 -21.50 -22.21 18.08
C PHE A 320 -20.61 -21.04 17.58
N PRO A 321 -20.91 -19.79 17.93
CA PRO A 321 -20.35 -18.61 17.24
C PRO A 321 -18.87 -18.32 17.58
N ILE A 322 -18.04 -19.34 17.59
CA ILE A 322 -16.58 -19.25 17.75
C ILE A 322 -15.87 -19.71 16.49
N LYS A 323 -14.82 -18.98 16.11
CA LYS A 323 -13.88 -19.36 15.07
C LYS A 323 -12.47 -19.29 15.61
N ILE A 324 -11.72 -20.38 15.48
CA ILE A 324 -10.31 -20.47 15.87
C ILE A 324 -9.46 -20.56 14.60
N SER A 325 -8.38 -19.84 14.58
CA SER A 325 -7.38 -19.91 13.50
C SER A 325 -6.00 -20.03 14.14
N VAL A 326 -5.22 -21.01 13.72
CA VAL A 326 -3.84 -21.23 14.16
C VAL A 326 -2.93 -21.26 12.93
N GLN A 327 -1.71 -20.79 13.10
CA GLN A 327 -0.72 -20.75 12.02
C GLN A 327 0.68 -20.96 12.58
N GLY A 328 1.45 -21.83 11.92
CA GLY A 328 2.88 -21.98 12.12
C GLY A 328 3.62 -21.58 10.86
N THR A 329 4.70 -20.83 11.00
CA THR A 329 5.56 -20.36 9.90
C THR A 329 7.01 -20.59 10.27
N TYR A 330 7.71 -21.43 9.53
CA TYR A 330 9.17 -21.52 9.54
C TYR A 330 9.73 -20.61 8.47
N PHE A 331 10.80 -19.89 8.76
CA PHE A 331 11.45 -18.98 7.83
C PHE A 331 12.97 -19.05 7.96
N HIS A 332 13.63 -18.88 6.84
CA HIS A 332 15.09 -18.70 6.74
C HIS A 332 15.39 -17.67 5.65
N THR A 333 16.27 -16.71 5.94
CA THR A 333 16.76 -15.74 4.97
C THR A 333 18.22 -15.43 5.26
N ASP A 334 19.04 -15.29 4.21
CA ASP A 334 20.45 -14.99 4.36
C ASP A 334 20.68 -13.58 4.93
N ASP A 335 19.84 -12.62 4.50
CA ASP A 335 19.89 -11.23 4.97
C ASP A 335 18.53 -10.52 4.91
N TYR A 336 18.53 -9.21 5.18
CA TYR A 336 17.34 -8.37 5.16
C TYR A 336 16.79 -8.12 3.73
N ASP A 337 17.62 -8.17 2.67
CA ASP A 337 17.17 -7.96 1.29
C ASP A 337 16.34 -9.15 0.78
N SER A 338 16.61 -10.36 1.27
CA SER A 338 15.84 -11.58 0.99
C SER A 338 14.64 -11.82 1.94
N ARG A 339 14.30 -10.86 2.82
CA ARG A 339 13.18 -10.98 3.77
C ARG A 339 11.88 -11.40 3.14
N ILE A 340 11.07 -12.11 3.90
CA ILE A 340 9.79 -12.68 3.46
C ILE A 340 8.65 -12.15 4.33
N TYR A 341 7.44 -12.18 3.80
CA TYR A 341 6.25 -11.66 4.46
C TYR A 341 5.18 -12.75 4.58
N ALA A 342 4.73 -13.02 5.80
CA ALA A 342 3.62 -13.93 6.06
C ALA A 342 2.33 -13.17 6.36
N SER A 343 1.24 -13.60 5.74
CA SER A 343 -0.10 -13.08 6.07
C SER A 343 -0.70 -13.92 7.18
N GLU A 344 -1.08 -13.29 8.30
CA GLU A 344 -1.73 -13.92 9.45
C GLU A 344 -3.18 -13.46 9.60
N LYS A 345 -4.02 -14.29 10.21
CA LYS A 345 -5.31 -13.82 10.71
C LYS A 345 -5.07 -12.82 11.86
N GLY A 346 -5.75 -11.69 11.81
CA GLY A 346 -5.57 -10.62 12.78
C GLY A 346 -6.88 -9.94 13.15
N LEU A 347 -6.77 -8.86 13.90
CA LEU A 347 -7.89 -8.00 14.29
C LEU A 347 -8.57 -7.39 13.05
N LEU A 348 -9.83 -7.02 13.19
CA LEU A 348 -10.53 -6.30 12.12
C LEU A 348 -9.93 -4.90 11.94
N TYR A 349 -9.81 -4.48 10.69
CA TYR A 349 -9.29 -3.16 10.30
C TYR A 349 -7.80 -2.95 10.55
N THR A 350 -7.06 -3.96 11.02
CA THR A 350 -5.60 -3.91 11.13
C THR A 350 -4.98 -4.59 9.90
N PHE A 351 -4.02 -3.91 9.25
CA PHE A 351 -3.34 -4.40 8.05
C PHE A 351 -1.85 -4.61 8.36
N TYR A 352 -1.59 -5.48 9.33
CA TYR A 352 -0.22 -5.83 9.67
C TYR A 352 0.18 -7.15 9.02
N THR A 353 1.27 -7.14 8.28
CA THR A 353 1.89 -8.32 7.69
C THR A 353 3.29 -8.46 8.27
N PRO A 354 3.55 -9.42 9.14
CA PRO A 354 4.88 -9.64 9.68
C PRO A 354 5.91 -9.86 8.58
N SER A 355 7.06 -9.21 8.70
CA SER A 355 8.24 -9.48 7.89
C SER A 355 9.24 -10.28 8.70
N PHE A 356 9.83 -11.30 8.08
CA PHE A 356 10.82 -12.17 8.69
C PHE A 356 12.14 -12.05 7.96
N TYR A 357 13.22 -11.98 8.71
CA TYR A 357 14.60 -12.06 8.24
C TYR A 357 15.45 -12.80 9.29
N GLY A 358 16.50 -13.52 8.83
CA GLY A 358 17.22 -14.47 9.63
C GLY A 358 16.54 -15.84 9.65
N GLN A 359 16.72 -16.61 10.70
CA GLN A 359 16.17 -17.95 10.85
C GLN A 359 15.30 -18.06 12.09
N GLY A 360 14.16 -18.73 11.96
CA GLY A 360 13.29 -18.95 13.11
C GLY A 360 11.92 -19.52 12.77
N PHE A 361 11.11 -19.56 13.81
CA PHE A 361 9.73 -20.04 13.74
C PHE A 361 8.78 -19.02 14.35
N ARG A 362 7.63 -18.81 13.72
CA ARG A 362 6.52 -18.01 14.26
C ARG A 362 5.26 -18.83 14.37
N PHE A 363 4.68 -18.82 15.57
CA PHE A 363 3.35 -19.33 15.84
C PHE A 363 2.37 -18.18 16.03
N SER A 364 1.14 -18.30 15.52
CA SER A 364 0.06 -17.38 15.83
C SER A 364 -1.27 -18.10 16.01
N ALA A 365 -2.08 -17.62 16.94
CA ALA A 365 -3.43 -18.10 17.20
C ALA A 365 -4.39 -16.91 17.27
N CYS A 366 -5.55 -17.05 16.66
CA CYS A 366 -6.58 -16.01 16.63
C CYS A 366 -7.93 -16.65 16.93
N VAL A 367 -8.59 -16.16 17.97
CA VAL A 367 -9.94 -16.60 18.41
C VAL A 367 -10.92 -15.46 18.17
N ARG A 368 -11.97 -15.73 17.44
CA ARG A 368 -13.08 -14.82 17.22
C ARG A 368 -14.34 -15.41 17.83
N TYR A 369 -15.03 -14.63 18.66
CA TYR A 369 -16.30 -14.96 19.27
C TYR A 369 -17.35 -13.92 18.93
N ASP A 370 -18.32 -14.29 18.10
CA ASP A 370 -19.47 -13.47 17.72
C ASP A 370 -20.60 -13.75 18.71
N VAL A 371 -20.62 -13.07 19.87
CA VAL A 371 -21.60 -13.27 20.94
C VAL A 371 -23.02 -13.12 20.41
N ASN A 372 -23.25 -12.05 19.63
CA ASN A 372 -24.49 -11.78 18.93
C ASN A 372 -24.25 -10.81 17.75
N LYS A 373 -25.31 -10.28 17.15
CA LYS A 373 -25.20 -9.33 16.03
C LYS A 373 -24.52 -7.99 16.41
N VAL A 374 -24.52 -7.64 17.71
CA VAL A 374 -23.99 -6.38 18.25
C VAL A 374 -22.55 -6.57 18.73
N PHE A 375 -22.27 -7.61 19.50
CA PHE A 375 -20.98 -7.81 20.20
C PHE A 375 -20.13 -8.89 19.54
N MET A 376 -18.88 -8.57 19.30
CA MET A 376 -17.87 -9.50 18.82
C MET A 376 -16.56 -9.27 19.58
N PHE A 377 -15.97 -10.34 20.09
CA PHE A 377 -14.63 -10.38 20.68
C PHE A 377 -13.65 -11.04 19.73
N LEU A 378 -12.43 -10.51 19.68
CA LEU A 378 -11.34 -11.09 18.93
C LEU A 378 -10.06 -10.97 19.74
N VAL A 379 -9.35 -12.10 19.90
CA VAL A 379 -8.05 -12.17 20.58
C VAL A 379 -7.06 -12.83 19.64
N LYS A 380 -5.90 -12.22 19.49
CA LYS A 380 -4.78 -12.77 18.73
C LYS A 380 -3.55 -12.83 19.63
N PHE A 381 -2.90 -13.97 19.64
CA PHE A 381 -1.58 -14.19 20.21
C PHE A 381 -0.61 -14.53 19.09
N GLY A 382 0.60 -14.00 19.12
CA GLY A 382 1.69 -14.33 18.23
C GLY A 382 3.00 -14.46 18.97
N GLN A 383 3.85 -15.42 18.60
CA GLN A 383 5.18 -15.56 19.14
C GLN A 383 6.17 -15.91 18.02
N THR A 384 7.26 -15.17 17.94
CA THR A 384 8.38 -15.45 17.06
C THR A 384 9.58 -15.88 17.90
N ILE A 385 10.22 -16.98 17.51
CA ILE A 385 11.44 -17.52 18.13
C ILE A 385 12.51 -17.50 17.03
N TYR A 386 13.59 -16.79 17.26
CA TYR A 386 14.73 -16.73 16.37
C TYR A 386 15.78 -17.76 16.79
N GLU A 387 16.44 -18.38 15.81
CA GLU A 387 17.50 -19.37 16.02
C GLU A 387 18.90 -18.80 15.77
N ASP A 388 18.96 -17.63 15.11
CA ASP A 388 20.18 -16.99 14.62
C ASP A 388 20.63 -15.77 15.45
N ARG A 389 19.95 -15.46 16.56
CA ARG A 389 20.25 -14.28 17.40
C ARG A 389 19.85 -14.42 18.84
N GLU A 390 20.57 -13.75 19.71
CA GLU A 390 20.31 -13.69 21.15
C GLU A 390 19.48 -12.49 21.58
N ASN A 391 19.39 -11.44 20.73
CA ASN A 391 18.64 -10.22 20.99
C ASN A 391 17.83 -9.79 19.75
N ILE A 392 16.70 -9.15 19.96
CA ILE A 392 15.80 -8.69 18.90
C ILE A 392 15.64 -7.18 19.02
N GLY A 393 15.80 -6.45 17.88
CA GLY A 393 15.70 -5.00 17.85
C GLY A 393 16.95 -4.28 18.33
N SER A 394 16.84 -2.98 18.56
CA SER A 394 17.91 -2.12 19.05
C SER A 394 17.35 -0.87 19.74
N GLY A 395 18.19 -0.22 20.54
CA GLY A 395 17.79 1.00 21.27
C GLY A 395 16.61 0.74 22.21
N ASN A 396 15.58 1.60 22.18
CA ASN A 396 14.40 1.48 23.02
C ASN A 396 13.48 0.28 22.68
N ASP A 397 13.65 -0.32 21.51
CA ASP A 397 12.91 -1.51 21.07
C ASP A 397 13.70 -2.82 21.27
N LEU A 398 14.81 -2.78 22.04
CA LEU A 398 15.64 -3.95 22.32
C LEU A 398 14.90 -4.93 23.23
N ILE A 399 14.78 -6.16 22.76
CA ILE A 399 14.30 -7.30 23.56
C ILE A 399 15.49 -8.20 23.82
N GLN A 400 15.83 -8.39 25.11
CA GLN A 400 16.83 -9.37 25.52
C GLN A 400 16.26 -10.77 25.36
N GLY A 401 17.00 -11.63 24.63
CA GLY A 401 16.55 -12.96 24.27
C GLY A 401 16.04 -13.06 22.83
N ASN A 402 15.86 -14.30 22.39
CA ASN A 402 15.50 -14.66 21.03
C ASN A 402 13.98 -14.81 20.78
N LYS A 403 13.15 -14.44 21.75
CA LYS A 403 11.68 -14.60 21.68
C LYS A 403 10.98 -13.25 21.72
N LYS A 404 10.07 -13.06 20.78
CA LYS A 404 9.17 -11.89 20.75
C LYS A 404 7.73 -12.36 20.70
N ALA A 405 6.92 -11.95 21.70
CA ALA A 405 5.48 -12.25 21.75
C ALA A 405 4.66 -10.99 21.57
N ASP A 406 3.48 -11.12 20.97
CA ASP A 406 2.48 -10.08 20.83
C ASP A 406 1.09 -10.62 21.19
N LEU A 407 0.35 -9.85 21.98
CA LEU A 407 -1.04 -10.11 22.32
C LEU A 407 -1.88 -8.92 21.90
N GLN A 408 -2.94 -9.17 21.15
CA GLN A 408 -3.85 -8.16 20.65
C GLN A 408 -5.28 -8.57 20.98
N MET A 409 -6.09 -7.62 21.45
CA MET A 409 -7.49 -7.84 21.77
C MET A 409 -8.36 -6.79 21.13
N GLN A 410 -9.54 -7.17 20.67
CA GLN A 410 -10.52 -6.24 20.07
C GLN A 410 -11.93 -6.59 20.52
N LEU A 411 -12.64 -5.59 21.00
CA LEU A 411 -14.09 -5.60 21.17
C LEU A 411 -14.70 -4.75 20.04
N ARG A 412 -15.65 -5.32 19.33
CA ARG A 412 -16.47 -4.57 18.38
C ARG A 412 -17.90 -4.50 18.87
N ILE A 413 -18.43 -3.28 18.95
CA ILE A 413 -19.84 -2.99 19.25
C ILE A 413 -20.43 -2.39 17.98
N LYS A 414 -21.49 -2.98 17.47
CA LYS A 414 -22.21 -2.49 16.29
C LYS A 414 -23.51 -1.84 16.78
N ILE A 415 -23.53 -0.53 16.70
CA ILE A 415 -24.68 0.33 17.02
C ILE A 415 -25.53 0.53 15.78
#